data_6d319333a53e583a78d9fce9b4feae12
#
_entry.id   6d319333a53e583a78d9fce9b4feae12
#
_cell.length_a   1.000
_cell.length_b   1.000
_cell.length_c   1.000
_cell.angle_alpha   90.00
_cell.angle_beta   90.00
_cell.angle_gamma   90.00
#
_symmetry.space_group_name_H-M   'P 1'
#
loop_
_entity.id
_entity.type
_entity.pdbx_description
1 polymer ?
#
loop_
_entity_poly.entity_id
_entity_poly.type
_entity_poly.pdbx_seq_one_letter_code
_entity_poly.pdbx_strand_id
1 'polypeptide(L)'
;HTPDALKTILMATRPHVGRRLTVVFGCGGDRDKVKRPEMGAIASELAENVIVTDDNPRYEDAGEIRKEIAAACPRCVEVAGRRDAIGVAISELAEGDILIVAGKGHETGQIIGDDVVPFSDTGVVRELANRAAR
;
A
#
# COMPACT_ATOMS: atom_id res chain seq x y z
N HIS A 1 2.05 10.23 -0.72
CA HIS A 1 3.17 9.76 -1.57
C HIS A 1 4.56 10.19 -1.05
N THR A 2 4.68 10.61 0.20
CA THR A 2 5.95 10.99 0.78
C THR A 2 6.26 10.14 2.01
N PRO A 3 7.56 9.96 2.34
CA PRO A 3 7.94 9.26 3.57
C PRO A 3 7.32 9.90 4.82
N ASP A 4 7.32 11.24 4.90
CA ASP A 4 6.76 11.95 6.05
C ASP A 4 5.25 11.74 6.18
N ALA A 5 4.52 11.76 5.09
CA ALA A 5 3.07 11.53 5.11
C ALA A 5 2.74 10.10 5.55
N LEU A 6 3.49 9.11 5.06
CA LEU A 6 3.33 7.73 5.47
C LEU A 6 3.62 7.56 6.97
N LYS A 7 4.71 8.12 7.44
CA LYS A 7 5.07 8.10 8.86
C LYS A 7 3.97 8.72 9.72
N THR A 8 3.48 9.89 9.31
CA THR A 8 2.44 10.62 10.05
C THR A 8 1.17 9.80 10.20
N ILE A 9 0.68 9.18 9.12
CA ILE A 9 -0.57 8.40 9.19
C ILE A 9 -0.39 7.13 10.02
N LEU A 10 0.75 6.46 9.92
CA LEU A 10 1.00 5.25 10.69
C LEU A 10 1.12 5.56 12.20
N MET A 11 1.81 6.64 12.54
CA MET A 11 1.92 7.06 13.93
C MET A 11 0.58 7.52 14.52
N ALA A 12 -0.22 8.26 13.74
CA ALA A 12 -1.53 8.72 14.17
C ALA A 12 -2.51 7.56 14.37
N THR A 13 -2.35 6.48 13.63
CA THR A 13 -3.23 5.32 13.71
C THR A 13 -2.87 4.39 14.87
N ARG A 14 -1.59 4.33 15.23
CA ARG A 14 -1.09 3.38 16.24
C ARG A 14 -1.90 3.32 17.54
N PRO A 15 -2.30 4.44 18.16
CA PRO A 15 -3.06 4.40 19.41
C PRO A 15 -4.41 3.68 19.30
N HIS A 16 -4.95 3.55 18.08
CA HIS A 16 -6.26 2.94 17.84
C HIS A 16 -6.16 1.46 17.51
N VAL A 17 -4.94 0.92 17.36
CA VAL A 17 -4.72 -0.47 16.97
C VAL A 17 -4.80 -1.36 18.20
N GLY A 18 -5.76 -2.29 18.19
CA GLY A 18 -5.92 -3.26 19.28
C GLY A 18 -5.02 -4.48 19.14
N ARG A 19 -4.67 -4.85 17.90
CA ARG A 19 -3.87 -6.04 17.63
C ARG A 19 -2.71 -5.75 16.67
N ARG A 20 -2.97 -5.64 15.38
CA ARG A 20 -1.92 -5.41 14.37
C ARG A 20 -2.28 -4.28 13.44
N LEU A 21 -1.27 -3.56 12.99
CA LEU A 21 -1.40 -2.54 11.96
C LEU A 21 -0.83 -3.11 10.66
N THR A 22 -1.66 -3.12 9.63
CA THR A 22 -1.28 -3.54 8.28
C THR A 22 -1.32 -2.33 7.35
N VAL A 23 -0.29 -2.16 6.54
CA VAL A 23 -0.26 -1.11 5.53
C VAL A 23 -0.06 -1.70 4.14
N VAL A 24 -0.85 -1.22 3.18
CA VAL A 24 -0.73 -1.53 1.76
C VAL A 24 -0.38 -0.23 1.04
N PHE A 25 0.71 -0.21 0.32
CA PHE A 25 1.11 0.97 -0.43
C PHE A 25 2.05 0.62 -1.58
N GLY A 26 2.23 1.59 -2.48
CA GLY A 26 3.19 1.54 -3.55
C GLY A 26 3.74 2.93 -3.81
N CYS A 27 4.67 3.05 -4.75
CA CYS A 27 5.23 4.32 -5.18
C CYS A 27 4.98 4.54 -6.66
N GLY A 28 4.94 5.81 -7.07
CA GLY A 28 4.77 6.18 -8.46
C GLY A 28 6.04 5.96 -9.27
N GLY A 29 5.86 5.63 -10.56
CA GLY A 29 6.93 5.62 -11.54
C GLY A 29 7.25 7.02 -12.03
N ASP A 30 8.40 7.18 -12.68
CA ASP A 30 8.87 8.45 -13.24
C ASP A 30 8.91 9.57 -12.18
N ARG A 31 9.26 9.20 -10.95
CA ARG A 31 9.34 10.08 -9.79
C ARG A 31 10.65 9.84 -9.03
N ASP A 32 10.85 10.59 -7.95
CA ASP A 32 12.03 10.45 -7.10
C ASP A 32 12.14 9.04 -6.53
N LYS A 33 13.20 8.33 -6.91
CA LYS A 33 13.45 6.95 -6.50
C LYS A 33 14.04 6.84 -5.10
N VAL A 34 14.65 7.91 -4.58
CA VAL A 34 15.30 7.90 -3.26
C VAL A 34 14.29 7.62 -2.15
N LYS A 35 13.06 8.11 -2.30
CA LYS A 35 12.00 7.93 -1.29
C LYS A 35 11.49 6.49 -1.20
N ARG A 36 11.72 5.65 -2.21
CA ARG A 36 11.20 4.27 -2.25
C ARG A 36 11.71 3.43 -1.09
N PRO A 37 13.04 3.27 -0.89
CA PRO A 37 13.53 2.54 0.27
C PRO A 37 13.21 3.23 1.60
N GLU A 38 13.15 4.57 1.63
CA GLU A 38 12.77 5.29 2.83
C GLU A 38 11.34 4.92 3.27
N MET A 39 10.41 4.85 2.35
CA MET A 39 9.03 4.45 2.64
C MET A 39 8.95 3.00 3.10
N GLY A 40 9.71 2.11 2.49
CA GLY A 40 9.82 0.72 2.92
C GLY A 40 10.32 0.59 4.34
N ALA A 41 11.36 1.35 4.69
CA ALA A 41 11.92 1.37 6.05
C ALA A 41 10.92 1.87 7.09
N ILE A 42 10.21 2.95 6.78
CA ILE A 42 9.21 3.54 7.67
C ILE A 42 8.07 2.54 7.91
N ALA A 43 7.55 1.92 6.86
CA ALA A 43 6.50 0.93 6.98
C ALA A 43 6.94 -0.27 7.82
N SER A 44 8.16 -0.76 7.58
CA SER A 44 8.73 -1.88 8.34
C SER A 44 8.85 -1.58 9.83
N GLU A 45 9.19 -0.34 10.17
CA GLU A 45 9.35 0.08 11.57
C GLU A 45 8.00 0.25 12.28
N LEU A 46 7.00 0.81 11.58
CA LEU A 46 5.77 1.30 12.21
C LEU A 46 4.56 0.38 12.04
N ALA A 47 4.62 -0.64 11.20
CA ALA A 47 3.52 -1.58 10.97
C ALA A 47 3.98 -3.01 11.16
N GLU A 48 3.12 -3.88 11.69
CA GLU A 48 3.41 -5.31 11.83
C GLU A 48 3.39 -6.02 10.49
N ASN A 49 2.45 -5.66 9.60
CA ASN A 49 2.34 -6.26 8.28
C ASN A 49 2.47 -5.19 7.21
N VAL A 50 3.34 -5.42 6.24
CA VAL A 50 3.57 -4.49 5.14
C VAL A 50 3.38 -5.23 3.82
N ILE A 51 2.47 -4.74 3.00
CA ILE A 51 2.26 -5.25 1.64
C ILE A 51 2.63 -4.14 0.67
N VAL A 52 3.66 -4.40 -0.13
CA VAL A 52 4.12 -3.48 -1.17
C VAL A 52 3.47 -3.88 -2.47
N THR A 53 2.80 -2.94 -3.11
CA THR A 53 2.08 -3.18 -4.35
C THR A 53 2.30 -2.04 -5.35
N ASP A 54 1.45 -1.97 -6.36
CA ASP A 54 1.56 -1.00 -7.42
C ASP A 54 0.74 0.25 -7.12
N ASP A 55 1.27 1.39 -7.51
CA ASP A 55 0.53 2.65 -7.55
C ASP A 55 0.43 3.05 -9.03
N ASN A 56 1.03 4.15 -9.45
CA ASN A 56 1.07 4.58 -10.83
C ASN A 56 2.45 4.28 -11.42
N PRO A 57 2.69 3.10 -12.00
CA PRO A 57 4.02 2.77 -12.52
C PRO A 57 4.43 3.63 -13.70
N ARG A 58 3.47 4.22 -14.42
CA ARG A 58 3.72 5.02 -15.62
C ARG A 58 4.53 4.20 -16.63
N TYR A 59 5.72 4.65 -17.00
CA TYR A 59 6.58 3.96 -17.96
C TYR A 59 7.64 3.08 -17.31
N GLU A 60 7.71 3.03 -15.97
CA GLU A 60 8.63 2.14 -15.29
C GLU A 60 8.04 0.74 -15.10
N ASP A 61 8.90 -0.24 -14.94
CA ASP A 61 8.51 -1.60 -14.59
C ASP A 61 7.98 -1.62 -13.14
N ALA A 62 6.73 -2.03 -12.97
CA ALA A 62 6.09 -2.06 -11.66
C ALA A 62 6.83 -2.99 -10.69
N GLY A 63 7.36 -4.11 -11.17
CA GLY A 63 8.13 -5.03 -10.35
C GLY A 63 9.42 -4.43 -9.81
N GLU A 64 10.10 -3.62 -10.62
CA GLU A 64 11.32 -2.93 -10.18
C GLU A 64 11.01 -1.88 -9.10
N ILE A 65 9.89 -1.16 -9.24
CA ILE A 65 9.46 -0.20 -8.22
C ILE A 65 9.22 -0.93 -6.89
N ARG A 66 8.50 -2.05 -6.91
CA ARG A 66 8.23 -2.84 -5.70
C ARG A 66 9.53 -3.32 -5.05
N LYS A 67 10.50 -3.77 -5.84
CA LYS A 67 11.79 -4.23 -5.32
C LYS A 67 12.56 -3.12 -4.61
N GLU A 68 12.54 -1.91 -5.17
CA GLU A 68 13.22 -0.77 -4.55
C GLU A 68 12.61 -0.39 -3.21
N ILE A 69 11.29 -0.47 -3.08
CA ILE A 69 10.62 -0.26 -1.80
C ILE A 69 11.01 -1.38 -0.81
N ALA A 70 10.93 -2.62 -1.26
CA ALA A 70 11.16 -3.80 -0.43
C ALA A 70 12.62 -3.94 0.03
N ALA A 71 13.56 -3.29 -0.63
CA ALA A 71 14.98 -3.37 -0.28
C ALA A 71 15.26 -2.99 1.17
N ALA A 72 14.47 -2.08 1.76
CA ALA A 72 14.62 -1.66 3.15
C ALA A 72 13.54 -2.25 4.07
N CYS A 73 12.81 -3.25 3.60
CA CYS A 73 11.73 -3.88 4.35
C CYS A 73 11.81 -5.40 4.24
N PRO A 74 12.67 -6.05 5.04
CA PRO A 74 12.88 -7.50 4.92
C PRO A 74 11.63 -8.35 5.14
N ARG A 75 10.67 -7.85 5.91
CA ARG A 75 9.44 -8.57 6.24
C ARG A 75 8.28 -8.27 5.33
N CYS A 76 8.45 -7.36 4.37
CA CYS A 76 7.33 -6.98 3.52
C CYS A 76 7.02 -8.09 2.51
N VAL A 77 5.76 -8.12 2.10
CA VAL A 77 5.27 -9.02 1.06
C VAL A 77 4.99 -8.17 -0.16
N GLU A 78 5.52 -8.57 -1.31
CA GLU A 78 5.21 -7.93 -2.59
C GLU A 78 4.04 -8.63 -3.23
N VAL A 79 3.02 -7.87 -3.60
CA VAL A 79 1.85 -8.39 -4.31
C VAL A 79 1.60 -7.50 -5.53
N ALA A 80 1.80 -8.06 -6.72
CA ALA A 80 1.49 -7.38 -7.97
C ALA A 80 -0.02 -7.21 -8.11
N GLY A 81 -0.43 -6.05 -8.59
CA GLY A 81 -1.85 -5.74 -8.70
C GLY A 81 -2.42 -5.22 -7.39
N ARG A 82 -2.80 -3.95 -7.40
CA ARG A 82 -3.25 -3.26 -6.20
C ARG A 82 -4.53 -3.88 -5.62
N ARG A 83 -5.45 -4.32 -6.48
CA ARG A 83 -6.67 -5.01 -6.05
C ARG A 83 -6.34 -6.31 -5.28
N ASP A 84 -5.43 -7.11 -5.83
CA ASP A 84 -5.03 -8.37 -5.20
C ASP A 84 -4.35 -8.13 -3.85
N ALA A 85 -3.50 -7.10 -3.78
CA ALA A 85 -2.83 -6.71 -2.54
C ALA A 85 -3.83 -6.33 -1.45
N ILE A 86 -4.83 -5.53 -1.79
CA ILE A 86 -5.89 -5.15 -0.86
C ILE A 86 -6.69 -6.39 -0.43
N GLY A 87 -6.96 -7.30 -1.36
CA GLY A 87 -7.66 -8.56 -1.07
C GLY A 87 -6.90 -9.42 -0.07
N VAL A 88 -5.60 -9.58 -0.26
CA VAL A 88 -4.74 -10.32 0.68
C VAL A 88 -4.80 -9.67 2.07
N ALA A 89 -4.66 -8.36 2.14
CA ALA A 89 -4.68 -7.63 3.41
C ALA A 89 -6.00 -7.84 4.15
N ILE A 90 -7.13 -7.72 3.45
CA ILE A 90 -8.46 -7.90 4.05
C ILE A 90 -8.65 -9.32 4.54
N SER A 91 -8.21 -10.33 3.77
CA SER A 91 -8.36 -11.73 4.14
C SER A 91 -7.62 -12.10 5.43
N GLU A 92 -6.58 -11.37 5.78
CA GLU A 92 -5.77 -11.61 6.97
C GLU A 92 -6.19 -10.78 8.18
N LEU A 93 -7.15 -9.86 8.03
CA LEU A 93 -7.61 -9.03 9.14
C LEU A 93 -8.37 -9.84 10.17
N ALA A 94 -8.06 -9.58 11.43
CA ALA A 94 -8.77 -10.13 12.57
C ALA A 94 -9.24 -8.98 13.47
N GLU A 95 -10.07 -9.29 14.45
CA GLU A 95 -10.58 -8.28 15.38
C GLU A 95 -9.42 -7.55 16.07
N GLY A 96 -9.51 -6.23 16.11
CA GLY A 96 -8.48 -5.36 16.68
C GLY A 96 -7.43 -4.90 15.67
N ASP A 97 -7.43 -5.45 14.45
CA ASP A 97 -6.53 -5.03 13.39
C ASP A 97 -7.03 -3.78 12.70
N ILE A 98 -6.10 -2.97 12.23
CA ILE A 98 -6.40 -1.84 11.34
C ILE A 98 -5.59 -1.99 10.07
N LEU A 99 -6.26 -1.78 8.94
CA LEU A 99 -5.65 -1.75 7.62
C LEU A 99 -5.63 -0.31 7.11
N ILE A 100 -4.44 0.14 6.70
CA ILE A 100 -4.28 1.40 5.98
C ILE A 100 -3.89 1.08 4.55
N VAL A 101 -4.65 1.62 3.60
CA VAL A 101 -4.30 1.62 2.18
C VAL A 101 -3.87 3.04 1.83
N ALA A 102 -2.58 3.20 1.60
CA ALA A 102 -1.97 4.52 1.47
C ALA A 102 -1.52 4.82 0.04
N GLY A 103 -1.41 6.11 -0.27
CA GLY A 103 -0.83 6.61 -1.50
C GLY A 103 -1.82 7.17 -2.51
N LYS A 104 -2.96 6.52 -2.71
CA LYS A 104 -3.96 6.97 -3.71
C LYS A 104 -5.02 7.92 -3.16
N GLY A 105 -5.38 7.75 -1.89
CA GLY A 105 -6.46 8.57 -1.33
C GLY A 105 -7.73 8.48 -2.15
N HIS A 106 -8.17 9.61 -2.70
CA HIS A 106 -9.41 9.73 -3.49
C HIS A 106 -9.19 9.59 -5.00
N GLU A 107 -8.00 9.26 -5.46
CA GLU A 107 -7.74 9.06 -6.88
C GLU A 107 -8.61 7.92 -7.43
N THR A 108 -9.10 8.10 -8.65
CA THR A 108 -10.03 7.15 -9.29
C THR A 108 -9.42 6.45 -10.49
N GLY A 109 -8.12 6.58 -10.69
CA GLY A 109 -7.42 5.95 -11.81
C GLY A 109 -6.03 5.49 -11.44
N GLN A 110 -5.53 4.55 -12.19
CA GLN A 110 -4.16 4.07 -12.11
C GLN A 110 -3.47 4.30 -13.45
N ILE A 111 -2.34 5.00 -13.43
CA ILE A 111 -1.60 5.36 -14.66
C ILE A 111 -0.58 4.27 -14.95
N ILE A 112 -0.79 3.58 -16.09
CA ILE A 112 0.10 2.52 -16.57
C ILE A 112 0.49 2.88 -18.01
N GLY A 113 1.72 3.32 -18.23
CA GLY A 113 2.15 3.84 -19.52
C GLY A 113 1.28 5.01 -19.95
N ASP A 114 0.67 4.91 -21.15
CA ASP A 114 -0.24 5.91 -21.68
C ASP A 114 -1.69 5.74 -21.21
N ASP A 115 -1.97 4.66 -20.50
CA ASP A 115 -3.34 4.31 -20.12
C ASP A 115 -3.67 4.80 -18.72
N VAL A 116 -4.92 5.22 -18.56
CA VAL A 116 -5.50 5.48 -17.22
C VAL A 116 -6.56 4.41 -16.99
N VAL A 117 -6.26 3.45 -16.13
CA VAL A 117 -7.16 2.35 -15.81
C VAL A 117 -8.04 2.78 -14.63
N PRO A 118 -9.35 2.64 -14.72
CA PRO A 118 -10.23 2.96 -13.59
C PRO A 118 -9.86 2.15 -12.35
N PHE A 119 -9.63 2.84 -11.25
CA PHE A 119 -9.30 2.21 -9.97
C PHE A 119 -9.57 3.16 -8.82
N SER A 120 -10.24 2.68 -7.80
CA SER A 120 -10.51 3.43 -6.58
C SER A 120 -10.22 2.54 -5.37
N ASP A 121 -9.29 2.96 -4.51
CA ASP A 121 -8.99 2.24 -3.26
C ASP A 121 -10.25 2.09 -2.41
N THR A 122 -11.00 3.15 -2.24
CA THR A 122 -12.23 3.14 -1.44
C THR A 122 -13.25 2.15 -2.01
N GLY A 123 -13.43 2.14 -3.33
CA GLY A 123 -14.36 1.22 -4.00
C GLY A 123 -13.94 -0.23 -3.84
N VAL A 124 -12.65 -0.52 -4.03
CA VAL A 124 -12.11 -1.88 -3.90
C VAL A 124 -12.19 -2.36 -2.46
N VAL A 125 -11.82 -1.54 -1.49
CA VAL A 125 -11.90 -1.89 -0.08
C VAL A 125 -13.34 -2.22 0.32
N ARG A 126 -14.31 -1.39 -0.07
CA ARG A 126 -15.73 -1.64 0.19
C ARG A 126 -16.20 -2.96 -0.37
N GLU A 127 -15.90 -3.20 -1.65
CA GLU A 127 -16.31 -4.42 -2.33
C GLU A 127 -15.75 -5.67 -1.65
N LEU A 128 -14.44 -5.68 -1.39
CA LEU A 128 -13.76 -6.85 -0.82
C LEU A 128 -14.12 -7.05 0.65
N ALA A 129 -14.29 -5.99 1.42
CA ALA A 129 -14.72 -6.08 2.81
C ALA A 129 -16.15 -6.64 2.91
N ASN A 130 -17.05 -6.22 2.02
CA ASN A 130 -18.41 -6.75 1.99
C ASN A 130 -18.45 -8.23 1.63
N ARG A 131 -17.60 -8.69 0.73
CA ARG A 131 -17.46 -10.11 0.39
C ARG A 131 -16.95 -10.92 1.58
N ALA A 132 -15.96 -10.42 2.29
CA ALA A 132 -15.37 -11.08 3.44
C ALA A 132 -16.34 -11.21 4.62
N ALA A 133 -17.30 -10.28 4.72
CA ALA A 133 -18.31 -10.28 5.79
C ALA A 133 -19.47 -11.29 5.57
N ARG A 134 -19.50 -11.92 4.40
CA ARG A 134 -20.58 -12.88 4.04
C ARG A 134 -20.29 -14.31 4.45
#